data_282b5f447a69bbb5d3cb76f7ca72f64b
#
_entry.id   282b5f447a69bbb5d3cb76f7ca72f64b
#
_cell.length_a   1.000
_cell.length_b   1.000
_cell.length_c   1.000
_cell.angle_alpha   90.00
_cell.angle_beta   90.00
_cell.angle_gamma   90.00
#
_symmetry.space_group_name_H-M   'P 1'
#
loop_
_entity.id
_entity.type
_entity.pdbx_description
1 polymer ?
#
loop_
_entity_poly.entity_id
_entity_poly.type
_entity_poly.pdbx_seq_one_letter_code
_entity_poly.pdbx_strand_id
1 'polypeptide(L)'
;MMPPAEGTVTSFSLEDIPAWSGEPYVAVDGNQPDFPEEDMTSVSFETYSELDTLGRCGVAYANVGQDLMPTEDRESISSVTPSGWINREYDGEYLYNRCHLIGFQLTGENANEENLITGTRYMNVDGMLPFENLVADYVKETDNHVLYRVTPVFEGQNLVASGVQMEAWSVEDEGEGVCFNVYVYNVQPGITIDYATGESWQEGAEPQSGETTYILNTNSHKFHDPDCSSVSGMSTANRQEYTGSREDLIAQGYTPCGQCNP
;
A
#
# COMPACT_ATOMS: atom_id res chain seq x y z
N MET A 1 -6.88 15.90 -19.99
CA MET A 1 -5.94 16.86 -19.37
C MET A 1 -6.50 17.16 -18.00
N MET A 2 -5.92 16.59 -16.95
CA MET A 2 -6.32 16.85 -15.56
C MET A 2 -5.85 18.28 -15.20
N PRO A 3 -6.67 19.09 -14.49
CA PRO A 3 -6.24 20.42 -14.08
C PRO A 3 -5.10 20.27 -13.03
N PRO A 4 -4.09 21.15 -13.05
CA PRO A 4 -3.07 21.16 -12.00
C PRO A 4 -3.73 21.50 -10.67
N ALA A 5 -3.51 20.66 -9.66
CA ALA A 5 -3.82 20.99 -8.28
C ALA A 5 -3.01 22.23 -7.87
N GLU A 6 -3.62 23.21 -7.22
CA GLU A 6 -2.92 24.40 -6.74
C GLU A 6 -1.99 23.98 -5.58
N GLY A 7 -0.70 24.04 -5.80
CA GLY A 7 0.34 23.77 -4.81
C GLY A 7 1.51 22.99 -5.39
N THR A 8 2.42 23.66 -6.08
CA THR A 8 3.59 23.04 -6.70
C THR A 8 4.74 22.99 -5.71
N VAL A 9 5.14 21.83 -5.26
CA VAL A 9 6.37 21.58 -4.50
C VAL A 9 7.50 21.39 -5.50
N THR A 10 8.63 22.09 -5.35
CA THR A 10 9.74 22.12 -6.32
C THR A 10 10.85 21.10 -6.07
N SER A 11 10.74 20.28 -5.02
CA SER A 11 11.55 19.08 -4.77
C SER A 11 10.77 18.20 -3.80
N PHE A 12 10.59 16.92 -4.12
CA PHE A 12 9.78 16.04 -3.28
C PHE A 12 10.44 15.84 -1.90
N SER A 13 9.81 16.42 -0.87
CA SER A 13 10.08 16.15 0.54
C SER A 13 8.76 15.98 1.25
N LEU A 14 8.64 14.96 2.10
CA LEU A 14 7.41 14.75 2.86
C LEU A 14 7.02 15.95 3.73
N GLU A 15 8.02 16.72 4.18
CA GLU A 15 7.80 17.95 4.98
C GLU A 15 7.10 19.04 4.15
N ASP A 16 7.20 19.00 2.83
CA ASP A 16 6.59 19.96 1.90
C ASP A 16 5.19 19.53 1.43
N ILE A 17 4.79 18.28 1.72
CA ILE A 17 3.46 17.79 1.37
C ILE A 17 2.43 18.43 2.28
N PRO A 18 1.41 19.15 1.73
CA PRO A 18 0.37 19.75 2.54
C PRO A 18 -0.43 18.66 3.27
N ALA A 19 -0.97 19.01 4.45
CA ALA A 19 -1.88 18.11 5.13
C ALA A 19 -3.09 17.80 4.23
N TRP A 20 -3.58 16.57 4.29
CA TRP A 20 -4.75 16.16 3.54
C TRP A 20 -5.95 17.09 3.83
N SER A 21 -6.62 17.55 2.78
CA SER A 21 -7.73 18.51 2.84
C SER A 21 -8.99 18.06 2.11
N GLY A 22 -9.09 16.76 1.79
CA GLY A 22 -10.25 16.16 1.12
C GLY A 22 -9.97 15.59 -0.27
N GLU A 23 -8.89 16.03 -0.93
CA GLU A 23 -8.50 15.50 -2.23
C GLU A 23 -7.59 14.27 -2.06
N PRO A 24 -7.72 13.21 -2.88
CA PRO A 24 -6.96 11.98 -2.72
C PRO A 24 -5.47 12.15 -3.04
N TYR A 25 -5.08 13.16 -3.78
CA TYR A 25 -3.69 13.40 -4.18
C TYR A 25 -3.37 14.89 -4.33
N VAL A 26 -2.08 15.19 -4.43
CA VAL A 26 -1.54 16.52 -4.77
C VAL A 26 -0.44 16.36 -5.81
N ALA A 27 -0.35 17.30 -6.77
CA ALA A 27 0.78 17.34 -7.68
C ALA A 27 2.05 17.82 -6.96
N VAL A 28 3.18 17.20 -7.26
CA VAL A 28 4.50 17.54 -6.71
C VAL A 28 5.47 17.87 -7.87
N ASP A 29 6.55 18.58 -7.57
CA ASP A 29 7.59 18.96 -8.55
C ASP A 29 7.05 19.56 -9.87
N GLY A 30 6.01 20.38 -9.77
CA GLY A 30 5.37 20.97 -10.95
C GLY A 30 4.63 19.97 -11.82
N ASN A 31 4.26 18.83 -11.27
CA ASN A 31 3.70 17.68 -11.99
C ASN A 31 4.64 17.11 -13.05
N GLN A 32 5.96 17.26 -12.84
CA GLN A 32 6.98 16.76 -13.76
C GLN A 32 7.72 15.60 -13.09
N PRO A 33 7.72 14.40 -13.71
CA PRO A 33 8.51 13.27 -13.23
C PRO A 33 10.01 13.49 -13.53
N ASP A 34 10.85 12.81 -12.75
CA ASP A 34 12.30 12.83 -12.93
C ASP A 34 12.81 11.40 -13.21
N PHE A 35 12.84 11.04 -14.51
CA PHE A 35 13.36 9.76 -14.97
C PHE A 35 14.74 9.91 -15.62
N PRO A 36 15.66 8.93 -15.42
CA PRO A 36 16.94 8.92 -16.10
C PRO A 36 16.79 8.87 -17.62
N GLU A 37 17.62 9.62 -18.36
CA GLU A 37 17.58 9.65 -19.82
C GLU A 37 17.86 8.25 -20.44
N GLU A 38 18.69 7.44 -19.77
CA GLU A 38 18.99 6.07 -20.18
C GLU A 38 17.79 5.11 -20.12
N ASP A 39 16.76 5.42 -19.33
CA ASP A 39 15.55 4.62 -19.21
C ASP A 39 14.48 5.02 -20.24
N MET A 40 14.66 6.15 -20.95
CA MET A 40 13.78 6.63 -22.00
C MET A 40 13.91 5.76 -23.27
N THR A 41 13.55 4.50 -23.17
CA THR A 41 13.66 3.50 -24.25
C THR A 41 12.35 2.79 -24.49
N SER A 42 12.20 2.18 -25.68
CA SER A 42 11.06 1.32 -26.01
C SER A 42 11.33 -0.16 -25.63
N VAL A 43 12.03 -0.39 -24.53
CA VAL A 43 12.27 -1.73 -23.99
C VAL A 43 11.58 -1.85 -22.65
N SER A 44 10.60 -2.74 -22.57
CA SER A 44 9.86 -2.99 -21.34
C SER A 44 10.77 -3.59 -20.26
N PHE A 45 10.56 -3.16 -19.03
CA PHE A 45 11.15 -3.76 -17.83
C PHE A 45 10.25 -3.52 -16.62
N GLU A 46 10.45 -4.31 -15.58
CA GLU A 46 9.90 -4.07 -14.25
C GLU A 46 10.93 -4.44 -13.19
N THR A 47 10.96 -3.68 -12.11
CA THR A 47 11.85 -3.90 -10.97
C THR A 47 11.14 -3.52 -9.67
N TYR A 48 11.44 -4.28 -8.62
CA TYR A 48 10.92 -4.06 -7.29
C TYR A 48 12.09 -4.04 -6.32
N SER A 49 12.11 -3.07 -5.41
CA SER A 49 13.14 -3.01 -4.37
C SER A 49 12.91 -4.10 -3.33
N GLU A 50 13.97 -4.73 -2.86
CA GLU A 50 13.90 -5.65 -1.71
C GLU A 50 13.22 -4.96 -0.51
N LEU A 51 12.49 -5.75 0.28
CA LEU A 51 11.90 -5.26 1.53
C LEU A 51 12.99 -4.76 2.47
N ASP A 52 12.72 -3.68 3.16
CA ASP A 52 13.62 -3.18 4.20
C ASP A 52 13.60 -4.07 5.47
N THR A 53 14.39 -3.70 6.47
CA THR A 53 14.50 -4.45 7.74
C THR A 53 13.20 -4.48 8.57
N LEU A 54 12.23 -3.63 8.24
CA LEU A 54 10.89 -3.59 8.85
C LEU A 54 9.85 -4.34 7.99
N GLY A 55 10.26 -4.94 6.87
CA GLY A 55 9.38 -5.63 5.93
C GLY A 55 8.54 -4.67 5.07
N ARG A 56 9.02 -3.43 4.87
CA ARG A 56 8.33 -2.41 4.06
C ARG A 56 8.83 -2.43 2.63
N CYS A 57 7.92 -2.23 1.67
CA CYS A 57 8.28 -2.08 0.26
C CYS A 57 9.12 -0.82 0.03
N GLY A 58 10.04 -0.91 -0.92
CA GLY A 58 10.73 0.23 -1.51
C GLY A 58 10.09 0.65 -2.83
N VAL A 59 10.91 1.19 -3.73
CA VAL A 59 10.46 1.67 -5.04
C VAL A 59 10.04 0.49 -5.93
N ALA A 60 8.89 0.62 -6.58
CA ALA A 60 8.47 -0.20 -7.71
C ALA A 60 8.60 0.64 -8.98
N TYR A 61 9.30 0.13 -10.01
CA TYR A 61 9.62 0.87 -11.21
C TYR A 61 9.51 -0.01 -12.46
N ALA A 62 8.81 0.49 -13.48
CA ALA A 62 8.64 -0.21 -14.74
C ALA A 62 8.68 0.74 -15.94
N ASN A 63 9.08 0.21 -17.07
CA ASN A 63 8.74 0.76 -18.38
C ASN A 63 7.62 -0.11 -18.97
N VAL A 64 6.39 0.34 -18.82
CA VAL A 64 5.20 -0.44 -19.14
C VAL A 64 4.95 -0.43 -20.63
N GLY A 65 5.12 -1.58 -21.28
CA GLY A 65 4.67 -1.86 -22.63
C GLY A 65 3.54 -2.91 -22.66
N GLN A 66 2.91 -3.13 -23.79
CA GLN A 66 1.83 -4.13 -23.93
C GLN A 66 2.28 -5.56 -23.59
N ASP A 67 3.56 -5.86 -23.77
CA ASP A 67 4.16 -7.17 -23.49
C ASP A 67 4.24 -7.51 -21.99
N LEU A 68 4.20 -6.51 -21.09
CA LEU A 68 4.11 -6.72 -19.65
C LEU A 68 2.66 -6.85 -19.16
N MET A 69 1.70 -6.36 -19.93
CA MET A 69 0.29 -6.37 -19.50
C MET A 69 -0.24 -7.79 -19.33
N PRO A 70 -1.15 -8.04 -18.37
CA PRO A 70 -1.63 -9.38 -18.10
C PRO A 70 -2.38 -9.99 -19.29
N THR A 71 -2.05 -11.24 -19.59
CA THR A 71 -2.76 -12.08 -20.56
C THR A 71 -3.64 -13.14 -19.88
N GLU A 72 -3.54 -13.25 -18.57
CA GLU A 72 -4.28 -14.19 -17.72
C GLU A 72 -5.11 -13.46 -16.67
N ASP A 73 -6.07 -14.17 -16.08
CA ASP A 73 -6.91 -13.61 -15.01
C ASP A 73 -6.10 -13.37 -13.73
N ARG A 74 -6.52 -12.35 -12.98
CA ARG A 74 -5.92 -12.00 -11.70
C ARG A 74 -6.08 -13.12 -10.67
N GLU A 75 -5.01 -13.50 -10.01
CA GLU A 75 -4.99 -14.47 -8.93
C GLU A 75 -5.19 -13.85 -7.55
N SER A 76 -5.37 -14.71 -6.53
CA SER A 76 -5.50 -14.25 -5.14
C SER A 76 -4.17 -13.76 -4.58
N ILE A 77 -4.20 -12.59 -3.97
CA ILE A 77 -3.04 -11.98 -3.28
C ILE A 77 -3.13 -12.09 -1.76
N SER A 78 -4.05 -12.92 -1.24
CA SER A 78 -4.30 -13.05 0.20
C SER A 78 -3.16 -13.70 1.00
N SER A 79 -2.20 -14.34 0.32
CA SER A 79 -1.01 -14.93 0.94
C SER A 79 0.00 -13.89 1.44
N VAL A 80 -0.02 -12.67 0.89
CA VAL A 80 0.90 -11.60 1.29
C VAL A 80 0.31 -10.82 2.45
N THR A 81 1.13 -10.58 3.46
CA THR A 81 0.79 -9.73 4.62
C THR A 81 1.76 -8.55 4.64
N PRO A 82 1.39 -7.39 4.09
CA PRO A 82 2.25 -6.21 4.09
C PRO A 82 2.54 -5.70 5.51
N SER A 83 3.57 -4.86 5.67
CA SER A 83 3.86 -4.21 6.95
C SER A 83 2.66 -3.41 7.47
N GLY A 84 2.43 -3.42 8.79
CA GLY A 84 1.32 -2.69 9.42
C GLY A 84 -0.09 -3.19 9.05
N TRP A 85 -0.23 -4.45 8.59
CA TRP A 85 -1.51 -5.04 8.20
C TRP A 85 -2.37 -5.40 9.40
N ILE A 86 -3.18 -4.45 9.88
CA ILE A 86 -4.21 -4.64 10.91
C ILE A 86 -5.55 -4.20 10.32
N ASN A 87 -6.25 -5.12 9.65
CA ASN A 87 -7.44 -4.76 8.89
C ASN A 87 -8.70 -4.80 9.77
N ARG A 88 -9.45 -3.70 9.79
CA ARG A 88 -10.71 -3.54 10.51
C ARG A 88 -11.82 -3.17 9.53
N GLU A 89 -13.05 -3.48 9.88
CA GLU A 89 -14.24 -3.07 9.13
C GLU A 89 -14.83 -1.79 9.72
N TYR A 90 -15.21 -0.87 8.82
CA TYR A 90 -15.97 0.33 9.14
C TYR A 90 -17.15 0.40 8.17
N ASP A 91 -18.35 0.53 8.69
CA ASP A 91 -19.60 0.58 7.90
C ASP A 91 -19.77 -0.61 6.92
N GLY A 92 -19.24 -1.78 7.28
CA GLY A 92 -19.35 -3.01 6.49
C GLY A 92 -18.30 -3.15 5.38
N GLU A 93 -17.29 -2.27 5.34
CA GLU A 93 -16.16 -2.36 4.40
C GLU A 93 -14.83 -2.43 5.15
N TYR A 94 -13.89 -3.22 4.64
CA TYR A 94 -12.52 -3.26 5.16
C TYR A 94 -11.78 -1.96 4.84
N LEU A 95 -11.07 -1.42 5.83
CA LEU A 95 -10.26 -0.22 5.70
C LEU A 95 -9.12 -0.41 4.70
N TYR A 96 -8.34 -1.49 4.89
CA TYR A 96 -7.15 -1.71 4.10
C TYR A 96 -7.38 -2.70 2.96
N ASN A 97 -6.73 -2.39 1.85
CA ASN A 97 -6.49 -3.28 0.74
C ASN A 97 -4.99 -3.66 0.71
N ARG A 98 -4.68 -4.84 0.21
CA ARG A 98 -3.33 -5.15 -0.28
C ARG A 98 -3.16 -4.36 -1.55
N CYS A 99 -2.59 -3.16 -1.42
CA CYS A 99 -2.51 -2.20 -2.49
C CYS A 99 -1.24 -2.47 -3.31
N HIS A 100 -1.40 -2.76 -4.59
CA HIS A 100 -0.26 -2.84 -5.49
C HIS A 100 0.36 -1.46 -5.66
N LEU A 101 1.70 -1.38 -5.67
CA LEU A 101 2.42 -0.19 -6.11
C LEU A 101 2.30 -0.04 -7.62
N ILE A 102 2.63 -1.08 -8.39
CA ILE A 102 2.32 -1.18 -9.82
C ILE A 102 1.14 -2.13 -9.97
N GLY A 103 0.00 -1.60 -10.43
CA GLY A 103 -1.26 -2.34 -10.54
C GLY A 103 -1.15 -3.55 -11.46
N PHE A 104 -1.86 -4.64 -11.13
CA PHE A 104 -1.92 -5.86 -11.92
C PHE A 104 -2.18 -5.61 -13.41
N GLN A 105 -3.01 -4.63 -13.74
CA GLN A 105 -3.35 -4.29 -15.12
C GLN A 105 -2.18 -3.76 -15.95
N LEU A 106 -1.06 -3.38 -15.32
CA LEU A 106 0.12 -2.80 -15.95
C LEU A 106 1.21 -3.84 -16.23
N THR A 107 1.48 -4.74 -15.27
CA THR A 107 2.59 -5.70 -15.36
C THR A 107 2.19 -7.16 -15.06
N GLY A 108 0.92 -7.43 -14.77
CA GLY A 108 0.46 -8.79 -14.51
C GLY A 108 0.92 -9.38 -13.16
N GLU A 109 1.62 -8.60 -12.33
CA GLU A 109 2.10 -9.06 -11.02
C GLU A 109 0.95 -9.33 -10.04
N ASN A 110 0.93 -10.52 -9.43
CA ASN A 110 -0.09 -10.92 -8.47
C ASN A 110 0.41 -10.79 -7.02
N ALA A 111 0.84 -11.88 -6.40
CA ALA A 111 1.20 -11.96 -4.98
C ALA A 111 2.70 -11.69 -4.77
N ASN A 112 3.19 -10.59 -5.28
CA ASN A 112 4.56 -10.13 -5.08
C ASN A 112 4.61 -9.29 -3.79
N GLU A 113 5.36 -9.75 -2.77
CA GLU A 113 5.47 -9.06 -1.49
C GLU A 113 6.22 -7.71 -1.58
N GLU A 114 7.07 -7.53 -2.59
CA GLU A 114 7.80 -6.28 -2.86
C GLU A 114 6.93 -5.23 -3.59
N ASN A 115 5.73 -5.63 -4.06
CA ASN A 115 4.79 -4.78 -4.78
C ASN A 115 3.48 -4.52 -4.01
N LEU A 116 3.34 -5.02 -2.77
CA LEU A 116 2.10 -4.91 -2.00
C LEU A 116 2.30 -4.17 -0.69
N ILE A 117 1.56 -3.08 -0.49
CA ILE A 117 1.56 -2.31 0.75
C ILE A 117 0.19 -2.33 1.43
N THR A 118 0.17 -1.98 2.72
CA THR A 118 -1.06 -1.67 3.47
C THR A 118 -1.58 -0.31 3.03
N GLY A 119 -2.56 -0.29 2.16
CA GLY A 119 -3.17 0.93 1.62
C GLY A 119 -4.66 1.00 1.93
N THR A 120 -5.16 2.19 2.22
CA THR A 120 -6.59 2.40 2.41
C THR A 120 -7.36 2.16 1.11
N ARG A 121 -8.65 1.83 1.25
CA ARG A 121 -9.53 1.74 0.08
C ARG A 121 -9.58 3.06 -0.69
N TYR A 122 -9.63 4.19 0.03
CA TYR A 122 -9.66 5.53 -0.57
C TYR A 122 -8.37 5.81 -1.38
N MET A 123 -7.19 5.54 -0.81
CA MET A 123 -5.94 5.67 -1.55
C MET A 123 -5.94 4.80 -2.81
N ASN A 124 -6.33 3.54 -2.68
CA ASN A 124 -6.28 2.57 -3.77
C ASN A 124 -7.25 2.93 -4.92
N VAL A 125 -8.50 3.27 -4.59
CA VAL A 125 -9.58 3.41 -5.58
C VAL A 125 -9.73 4.85 -6.08
N ASP A 126 -9.70 5.82 -5.17
CA ASP A 126 -9.91 7.23 -5.51
C ASP A 126 -8.59 7.95 -5.82
N GLY A 127 -7.49 7.46 -5.24
CA GLY A 127 -6.16 8.03 -5.40
C GLY A 127 -5.37 7.41 -6.56
N MET A 128 -5.01 6.12 -6.46
CA MET A 128 -4.07 5.49 -7.41
C MET A 128 -4.73 5.03 -8.70
N LEU A 129 -5.87 4.36 -8.63
CA LEU A 129 -6.54 3.73 -9.77
C LEU A 129 -6.77 4.66 -10.97
N PRO A 130 -7.14 5.94 -10.81
CA PRO A 130 -7.28 6.86 -11.96
C PRO A 130 -5.99 7.03 -12.76
N PHE A 131 -4.83 7.08 -12.09
CA PHE A 131 -3.52 7.20 -12.73
C PHE A 131 -3.09 5.89 -13.39
N GLU A 132 -3.32 4.75 -12.73
CA GLU A 132 -3.07 3.44 -13.32
C GLU A 132 -3.91 3.23 -14.59
N ASN A 133 -5.18 3.62 -14.58
CA ASN A 133 -6.05 3.55 -15.74
C ASN A 133 -5.54 4.43 -16.88
N LEU A 134 -5.07 5.65 -16.59
CA LEU A 134 -4.50 6.55 -17.58
C LEU A 134 -3.31 5.90 -18.30
N VAL A 135 -2.40 5.28 -17.54
CA VAL A 135 -1.25 4.55 -18.09
C VAL A 135 -1.71 3.34 -18.91
N ALA A 136 -2.61 2.51 -18.35
CA ALA A 136 -3.09 1.32 -19.01
C ALA A 136 -3.82 1.60 -20.32
N ASP A 137 -4.66 2.62 -20.34
CA ASP A 137 -5.42 3.01 -21.53
C ASP A 137 -4.48 3.55 -22.61
N TYR A 138 -3.52 4.40 -22.25
CA TYR A 138 -2.52 4.93 -23.19
C TYR A 138 -1.70 3.80 -23.85
N VAL A 139 -1.16 2.87 -23.05
CA VAL A 139 -0.37 1.74 -23.58
C VAL A 139 -1.22 0.87 -24.51
N LYS A 140 -2.47 0.58 -24.17
CA LYS A 140 -3.38 -0.22 -25.02
C LYS A 140 -3.77 0.45 -26.34
N GLU A 141 -3.93 1.78 -26.30
CA GLU A 141 -4.39 2.56 -27.47
C GLU A 141 -3.27 2.85 -28.45
N THR A 142 -2.03 3.00 -27.96
CA THR A 142 -0.90 3.50 -28.77
C THR A 142 0.16 2.44 -29.09
N ASP A 143 0.24 1.36 -28.30
CA ASP A 143 1.36 0.39 -28.30
C ASP A 143 2.71 1.04 -27.91
N ASN A 144 2.68 2.23 -27.31
CA ASN A 144 3.83 2.94 -26.79
C ASN A 144 4.14 2.55 -25.35
N HIS A 145 5.31 2.95 -24.85
CA HIS A 145 5.78 2.67 -23.50
C HIS A 145 5.54 3.84 -22.55
N VAL A 146 5.32 3.51 -21.27
CA VAL A 146 5.24 4.49 -20.19
C VAL A 146 6.20 4.12 -19.07
N LEU A 147 7.19 4.97 -18.81
CA LEU A 147 7.95 4.89 -17.56
C LEU A 147 6.99 5.19 -16.40
N TYR A 148 6.92 4.27 -15.44
CA TYR A 148 6.01 4.35 -14.31
C TYR A 148 6.71 3.95 -13.03
N ARG A 149 6.79 4.86 -12.05
CA ARG A 149 7.47 4.65 -10.78
C ARG A 149 6.54 4.97 -9.63
N VAL A 150 6.48 4.07 -8.65
CA VAL A 150 5.74 4.29 -7.41
C VAL A 150 6.67 4.12 -6.22
N THR A 151 6.78 5.17 -5.42
CA THR A 151 7.63 5.22 -4.24
C THR A 151 6.75 5.34 -2.99
N PRO A 152 6.63 4.30 -2.16
CA PRO A 152 5.93 4.42 -0.88
C PRO A 152 6.75 5.29 0.08
N VAL A 153 6.05 6.16 0.81
CA VAL A 153 6.68 7.15 1.70
C VAL A 153 6.36 6.82 3.15
N PHE A 154 7.37 6.37 3.88
CA PHE A 154 7.26 6.03 5.29
C PHE A 154 7.95 7.09 6.16
N GLU A 155 7.30 7.51 7.25
CA GLU A 155 7.91 8.37 8.25
C GLU A 155 8.64 7.52 9.30
N GLY A 156 9.94 7.74 9.44
CA GLY A 156 10.74 7.06 10.45
C GLY A 156 10.60 5.54 10.43
N GLN A 157 10.09 4.96 11.52
CA GLN A 157 9.87 3.52 11.66
C GLN A 157 8.41 3.09 11.48
N ASN A 158 7.57 3.94 10.93
CA ASN A 158 6.17 3.62 10.67
C ASN A 158 6.05 2.39 9.77
N LEU A 159 5.12 1.50 10.11
CA LEU A 159 4.87 0.27 9.35
C LEU A 159 3.89 0.47 8.18
N VAL A 160 3.12 1.55 8.20
CA VAL A 160 2.20 1.96 7.14
C VAL A 160 2.74 3.22 6.47
N ALA A 161 2.77 3.25 5.15
CA ALA A 161 3.16 4.43 4.40
C ALA A 161 2.16 5.57 4.59
N SER A 162 2.63 6.79 4.77
CA SER A 162 1.78 8.00 4.81
C SER A 162 1.11 8.29 3.46
N GLY A 163 1.69 7.77 2.38
CA GLY A 163 1.20 7.84 1.02
C GLY A 163 2.21 7.26 0.04
N VAL A 164 1.96 7.44 -1.25
CA VAL A 164 2.87 7.05 -2.33
C VAL A 164 3.09 8.22 -3.27
N GLN A 165 4.33 8.41 -3.74
CA GLN A 165 4.60 9.22 -4.91
C GLN A 165 4.41 8.33 -6.14
N MET A 166 3.66 8.83 -7.11
CA MET A 166 3.44 8.18 -8.39
C MET A 166 3.94 9.10 -9.51
N GLU A 167 4.78 8.56 -10.37
CA GLU A 167 5.37 9.28 -11.50
C GLU A 167 5.15 8.49 -12.78
N ALA A 168 4.84 9.19 -13.87
CA ALA A 168 4.73 8.56 -15.18
C ALA A 168 5.13 9.51 -16.31
N TRP A 169 5.68 8.89 -17.38
CA TRP A 169 6.09 9.59 -18.58
C TRP A 169 5.97 8.67 -19.80
N SER A 170 5.18 9.07 -20.79
CA SER A 170 5.11 8.35 -22.07
C SER A 170 6.36 8.61 -22.90
N VAL A 171 7.02 7.52 -23.33
CA VAL A 171 8.39 7.59 -23.87
C VAL A 171 8.41 8.11 -25.30
N GLU A 172 7.66 7.50 -26.21
CA GLU A 172 7.75 7.73 -27.65
C GLU A 172 7.23 9.11 -28.09
N ASP A 173 6.35 9.70 -27.28
CA ASP A 173 5.79 11.05 -27.55
C ASP A 173 6.29 12.13 -26.56
N GLU A 174 7.37 11.82 -25.84
CA GLU A 174 8.04 12.76 -24.95
C GLU A 174 7.08 13.37 -23.88
N GLY A 175 6.18 12.54 -23.32
CA GLY A 175 5.25 12.92 -22.27
C GLY A 175 3.99 13.63 -22.74
N GLU A 176 3.71 13.70 -24.06
CA GLU A 176 2.49 14.33 -24.56
C GLU A 176 1.22 13.55 -24.15
N GLY A 177 1.28 12.21 -24.13
CA GLY A 177 0.15 11.35 -23.76
C GLY A 177 -0.02 11.15 -22.27
N VAL A 178 1.09 10.83 -21.57
CA VAL A 178 1.11 10.62 -20.13
C VAL A 178 2.29 11.35 -19.51
N CYS A 179 2.00 12.28 -18.60
CA CYS A 179 3.00 12.98 -17.81
C CYS A 179 2.37 13.38 -16.47
N PHE A 180 2.87 12.81 -15.36
CA PHE A 180 2.46 13.24 -14.03
C PHE A 180 3.52 12.90 -12.97
N ASN A 181 3.50 13.70 -11.89
CA ASN A 181 4.20 13.45 -10.65
C ASN A 181 3.29 13.91 -9.51
N VAL A 182 2.74 12.95 -8.77
CA VAL A 182 1.74 13.18 -7.74
C VAL A 182 2.06 12.43 -6.45
N TYR A 183 1.69 13.01 -5.32
CA TYR A 183 1.64 12.31 -4.04
C TYR A 183 0.20 11.92 -3.73
N VAL A 184 -0.06 10.64 -3.54
CA VAL A 184 -1.36 10.08 -3.17
C VAL A 184 -1.38 9.78 -1.68
N TYR A 185 -2.35 10.34 -0.95
CA TYR A 185 -2.46 10.21 0.50
C TYR A 185 -2.99 8.83 0.90
N ASN A 186 -2.34 8.19 1.86
CA ASN A 186 -2.85 6.95 2.46
C ASN A 186 -3.76 7.26 3.65
N VAL A 187 -4.92 7.80 3.37
CA VAL A 187 -5.94 8.21 4.34
C VAL A 187 -7.28 7.53 4.02
N GLN A 188 -8.20 7.53 4.98
CA GLN A 188 -9.60 7.18 4.76
C GLN A 188 -10.46 8.24 5.43
N PRO A 189 -11.36 8.94 4.71
CA PRO A 189 -12.24 9.93 5.29
C PRO A 189 -13.01 9.39 6.52
N GLY A 190 -12.98 10.12 7.63
CA GLY A 190 -13.65 9.74 8.87
C GLY A 190 -12.93 8.68 9.72
N ILE A 191 -11.76 8.22 9.30
CA ILE A 191 -10.95 7.24 10.03
C ILE A 191 -9.59 7.85 10.37
N THR A 192 -9.17 7.68 11.62
CA THR A 192 -7.80 7.96 12.07
C THR A 192 -6.96 6.69 11.94
N ILE A 193 -5.75 6.83 11.43
CA ILE A 193 -4.78 5.74 11.25
C ILE A 193 -3.56 6.02 12.11
N ASP A 194 -3.14 5.03 12.88
CA ASP A 194 -1.81 5.01 13.48
C ASP A 194 -0.83 4.37 12.49
N TYR A 195 -0.07 5.19 11.80
CA TYR A 195 0.90 4.74 10.80
C TYR A 195 2.06 3.94 11.40
N ALA A 196 2.34 4.11 12.70
CA ALA A 196 3.40 3.34 13.36
C ALA A 196 3.05 1.85 13.45
N THR A 197 1.77 1.54 13.64
CA THR A 197 1.31 0.17 13.89
C THR A 197 0.38 -0.39 12.81
N GLY A 198 -0.42 0.47 12.16
CA GLY A 198 -1.52 0.10 11.28
C GLY A 198 -2.88 0.00 11.99
N GLU A 199 -2.93 0.29 13.30
CA GLU A 199 -4.19 0.41 14.03
C GLU A 199 -5.03 1.58 13.50
N SER A 200 -6.33 1.50 13.69
CA SER A 200 -7.24 2.53 13.20
C SER A 200 -8.50 2.64 14.06
N TRP A 201 -9.14 3.80 14.03
CA TRP A 201 -10.41 4.06 14.72
C TRP A 201 -11.19 5.16 14.00
N GLN A 202 -12.48 5.26 14.27
CA GLN A 202 -13.31 6.35 13.74
C GLN A 202 -12.82 7.70 14.28
N GLU A 203 -12.81 8.72 13.43
CA GLU A 203 -12.41 10.08 13.81
C GLU A 203 -13.25 10.58 14.98
N GLY A 204 -12.58 11.11 16.02
CA GLY A 204 -13.22 11.57 17.26
C GLY A 204 -13.54 10.46 18.27
N ALA A 205 -13.33 9.19 17.95
CA ALA A 205 -13.27 8.15 18.94
C ALA A 205 -11.91 8.17 19.65
N GLU A 206 -11.89 7.75 20.94
CA GLU A 206 -10.60 7.47 21.58
C GLU A 206 -9.95 6.30 20.86
N PRO A 207 -8.61 6.32 20.65
CA PRO A 207 -7.88 5.13 20.25
C PRO A 207 -8.39 4.00 21.18
N GLN A 208 -8.90 2.94 20.60
CA GLN A 208 -9.05 1.77 21.41
C GLN A 208 -7.63 1.36 21.79
N SER A 209 -7.14 1.91 22.91
CA SER A 209 -6.01 1.32 23.65
C SER A 209 -6.53 -0.06 24.03
N GLY A 210 -6.55 -0.93 23.03
CA GLY A 210 -7.34 -2.13 23.07
C GLY A 210 -6.68 -3.09 24.01
N GLU A 211 -7.18 -3.15 25.23
CA GLU A 211 -7.22 -4.44 25.88
C GLU A 211 -8.11 -5.34 25.02
N THR A 212 -7.54 -5.84 23.94
CA THR A 212 -8.17 -6.86 23.08
C THR A 212 -8.02 -8.20 23.79
N THR A 213 -9.06 -9.00 23.78
CA THR A 213 -8.97 -10.36 24.30
C THR A 213 -8.39 -11.26 23.21
N TYR A 214 -7.25 -11.87 23.51
CA TYR A 214 -6.58 -12.86 22.68
C TYR A 214 -6.66 -14.24 23.31
N ILE A 215 -6.58 -15.27 22.50
CA ILE A 215 -6.36 -16.64 22.94
C ILE A 215 -4.91 -17.02 22.68
N LEU A 216 -4.16 -17.22 23.74
CA LEU A 216 -2.76 -17.63 23.67
C LEU A 216 -2.64 -19.14 23.55
N ASN A 217 -1.76 -19.59 22.69
CA ASN A 217 -1.24 -20.95 22.73
C ASN A 217 0.13 -20.93 23.44
N THR A 218 0.13 -21.30 24.70
CA THR A 218 1.32 -21.26 25.56
C THR A 218 2.41 -22.25 25.15
N ASN A 219 2.08 -23.27 24.34
CA ASN A 219 3.05 -24.24 23.83
C ASN A 219 3.76 -23.77 22.55
N SER A 220 3.02 -23.11 21.63
CA SER A 220 3.57 -22.63 20.37
C SER A 220 3.97 -21.16 20.42
N HIS A 221 3.69 -20.46 21.53
CA HIS A 221 3.88 -19.01 21.70
C HIS A 221 3.21 -18.21 20.58
N LYS A 222 1.97 -18.62 20.20
CA LYS A 222 1.14 -17.88 19.25
C LYS A 222 -0.08 -17.33 19.96
N PHE A 223 -0.52 -16.15 19.50
CA PHE A 223 -1.80 -15.58 19.93
C PHE A 223 -2.79 -15.50 18.76
N HIS A 224 -4.06 -15.59 19.06
CA HIS A 224 -5.16 -15.75 18.12
C HIS A 224 -6.32 -14.84 18.50
N ASP A 225 -7.13 -14.44 17.52
CA ASP A 225 -8.48 -13.92 17.80
C ASP A 225 -9.33 -15.00 18.46
N PRO A 226 -10.26 -14.64 19.38
CA PRO A 226 -11.14 -15.61 20.04
C PRO A 226 -11.93 -16.51 19.08
N ASP A 227 -12.30 -15.95 17.91
CA ASP A 227 -13.08 -16.64 16.87
C ASP A 227 -12.25 -17.35 15.81
N CYS A 228 -10.93 -17.35 15.96
CA CYS A 228 -10.03 -18.02 15.03
C CYS A 228 -10.30 -19.53 15.00
N SER A 229 -10.47 -20.11 13.81
CA SER A 229 -10.72 -21.55 13.63
C SER A 229 -9.64 -22.45 14.25
N SER A 230 -8.40 -21.95 14.34
CA SER A 230 -7.28 -22.67 15.00
C SER A 230 -7.50 -22.83 16.52
N VAL A 231 -8.32 -21.99 17.14
CA VAL A 231 -8.62 -22.04 18.59
C VAL A 231 -9.47 -23.26 18.94
N SER A 232 -10.40 -23.67 18.07
CA SER A 232 -11.28 -24.81 18.31
C SER A 232 -10.54 -26.15 18.40
N GLY A 233 -9.40 -26.27 17.73
CA GLY A 233 -8.53 -27.45 17.75
C GLY A 233 -7.44 -27.40 18.82
N MET A 234 -7.33 -26.30 19.58
CA MET A 234 -6.28 -26.12 20.58
C MET A 234 -6.58 -26.90 21.85
N SER A 235 -5.55 -27.61 22.37
CA SER A 235 -5.65 -28.26 23.68
C SER A 235 -5.96 -27.24 24.79
N THR A 236 -6.93 -27.56 25.66
CA THR A 236 -7.30 -26.68 26.77
C THR A 236 -6.12 -26.43 27.74
N ALA A 237 -5.18 -27.36 27.82
CA ALA A 237 -4.00 -27.22 28.67
C ALA A 237 -3.01 -26.13 28.14
N ASN A 238 -3.08 -25.80 26.84
CA ASN A 238 -2.22 -24.81 26.20
C ASN A 238 -2.97 -23.52 25.89
N ARG A 239 -4.27 -23.45 26.20
CA ARG A 239 -5.13 -22.31 25.92
C ARG A 239 -5.20 -21.39 27.13
N GLN A 240 -4.83 -20.14 26.92
CA GLN A 240 -4.94 -19.08 27.92
C GLN A 240 -5.62 -17.86 27.28
N GLU A 241 -6.58 -17.28 27.97
CA GLU A 241 -7.17 -16.00 27.62
C GLU A 241 -6.26 -14.88 28.16
N TYR A 242 -6.01 -13.88 27.34
CA TYR A 242 -5.23 -12.70 27.68
C TYR A 242 -5.97 -11.46 27.18
N THR A 243 -6.10 -10.47 28.04
CA THR A 243 -6.64 -9.17 27.69
C THR A 243 -5.54 -8.13 27.86
N GLY A 244 -5.20 -7.43 26.78
CA GLY A 244 -4.11 -6.47 26.74
C GLY A 244 -3.77 -6.07 25.32
N SER A 245 -2.62 -5.37 25.13
CA SER A 245 -2.19 -4.92 23.82
C SER A 245 -1.48 -6.03 23.03
N ARG A 246 -1.51 -5.93 21.71
CA ARG A 246 -0.74 -6.77 20.77
C ARG A 246 0.76 -6.63 20.99
N GLU A 247 1.21 -5.39 21.23
CA GLU A 247 2.61 -5.04 21.47
C GLU A 247 3.14 -5.72 22.74
N ASP A 248 2.33 -5.76 23.79
CA ASP A 248 2.71 -6.45 25.03
C ASP A 248 2.92 -7.96 24.81
N LEU A 249 2.09 -8.58 23.96
CA LEU A 249 2.25 -10.00 23.62
C LEU A 249 3.51 -10.23 22.78
N ILE A 250 3.81 -9.38 21.83
CA ILE A 250 5.05 -9.46 21.04
C ILE A 250 6.27 -9.25 21.94
N ALA A 251 6.23 -8.26 22.85
CA ALA A 251 7.29 -8.02 23.84
C ALA A 251 7.50 -9.21 24.78
N GLN A 252 6.44 -10.00 25.07
CA GLN A 252 6.51 -11.24 25.84
C GLN A 252 6.97 -12.44 25.00
N GLY A 253 7.30 -12.26 23.72
CA GLY A 253 7.81 -13.32 22.83
C GLY A 253 6.72 -14.15 22.16
N TYR A 254 5.47 -13.70 22.17
CA TYR A 254 4.42 -14.31 21.37
C TYR A 254 4.44 -13.78 19.93
N THR A 255 4.00 -14.62 19.00
CA THR A 255 3.84 -14.26 17.60
C THR A 255 2.37 -14.37 17.16
N PRO A 256 1.87 -13.53 16.26
CA PRO A 256 0.51 -13.65 15.77
C PRO A 256 0.31 -14.96 15.01
N CYS A 257 -0.90 -15.47 15.05
CA CYS A 257 -1.30 -16.62 14.25
C CYS A 257 -1.31 -16.26 12.77
N GLY A 258 -0.65 -17.04 11.92
CA GLY A 258 -0.60 -16.79 10.48
C GLY A 258 -1.96 -16.91 9.75
N GLN A 259 -3.02 -17.39 10.43
CA GLN A 259 -4.35 -17.55 9.85
C GLN A 259 -5.27 -16.35 10.12
N CYS A 260 -5.37 -15.90 11.39
CA CYS A 260 -6.19 -14.75 11.77
C CYS A 260 -5.40 -13.46 11.88
N ASN A 261 -4.08 -13.54 12.08
CA ASN A 261 -3.17 -12.41 12.25
C ASN A 261 -3.74 -11.31 13.18
N PRO A 262 -4.07 -11.68 14.42
CA PRO A 262 -4.70 -10.81 15.38
C PRO A 262 -3.80 -9.66 15.81
#